data_636058e8856ebd058e1297a4842d18a0
#
_entry.id   636058e8856ebd058e1297a4842d18a0
#
_cell.length_a   1.000
_cell.length_b   1.000
_cell.length_c   1.000
_cell.angle_alpha   90.00
_cell.angle_beta   90.00
_cell.angle_gamma   90.00
#
_symmetry.space_group_name_H-M   'P 1'
#
loop_
_entity.id
_entity.type
_entity.pdbx_description
1 polymer ?
#
loop_
_entity_poly.entity_id
_entity_poly.type
_entity_poly.pdbx_seq_one_letter_code
_entity_poly.pdbx_strand_id
1 'polypeptide(L)'
;MSEKIISVAVSGYFDPIHVGHLDYLEHAKKLGDKLIVIVNNNHQCVLKKGKPFMDELDRVRIVKSLDMVDEVFLSVDSDRSVCKSLEEIKPDIFANGGDRFESDSPESGICKKFKIKMVDGLGEKIRSSSSLTGLKEIK
;
A
#
# COMPACT_ATOMS: atom_id res chain seq x y z
N MET A 1 -9.28 22.40 21.90
CA MET A 1 -9.60 21.05 21.55
C MET A 1 -8.87 20.62 20.28
N SER A 2 -8.21 19.55 20.35
CA SER A 2 -7.46 19.10 19.20
C SER A 2 -8.27 18.10 18.39
N GLU A 3 -8.16 18.18 17.11
CA GLU A 3 -8.80 17.24 16.24
C GLU A 3 -7.89 16.06 16.06
N LYS A 4 -8.48 14.88 16.05
CA LYS A 4 -7.70 13.69 15.81
C LYS A 4 -7.34 13.59 14.34
N ILE A 5 -6.08 13.36 14.06
CA ILE A 5 -5.62 13.13 12.70
C ILE A 5 -5.80 11.66 12.40
N ILE A 6 -6.56 11.38 11.35
CA ILE A 6 -6.81 10.01 10.92
C ILE A 6 -5.71 9.60 9.95
N SER A 7 -4.93 8.61 10.33
CA SER A 7 -3.84 8.13 9.50
C SER A 7 -4.28 6.91 8.71
N VAL A 8 -3.90 6.87 7.43
CA VAL A 8 -4.21 5.77 6.53
C VAL A 8 -2.89 5.19 6.04
N ALA A 9 -2.73 3.90 6.16
CA ALA A 9 -1.55 3.21 5.63
C ALA A 9 -1.95 2.36 4.45
N VAL A 10 -1.07 2.32 3.47
CA VAL A 10 -1.20 1.43 2.31
C VAL A 10 0.14 0.77 2.12
N SER A 11 0.17 -0.32 1.36
CA SER A 11 1.42 -1.00 1.09
C SER A 11 1.49 -1.40 -0.37
N GLY A 12 2.70 -1.57 -0.85
CA GLY A 12 2.90 -2.03 -2.20
C GLY A 12 4.37 -2.12 -2.53
N TYR A 13 4.66 -2.75 -3.65
CA TYR A 13 6.03 -2.90 -4.12
C TYR A 13 6.47 -1.70 -4.94
N PHE A 14 5.56 -1.13 -5.72
CA PHE A 14 5.86 0.04 -6.55
C PHE A 14 7.12 -0.18 -7.39
N ASP A 15 7.15 -1.32 -8.07
CA ASP A 15 8.37 -1.78 -8.72
C ASP A 15 8.06 -2.24 -10.15
N PRO A 16 7.82 -1.31 -11.08
CA PRO A 16 7.79 0.14 -10.90
C PRO A 16 6.41 0.66 -10.53
N ILE A 17 6.33 1.91 -10.17
CA ILE A 17 5.06 2.57 -9.92
C ILE A 17 4.36 2.85 -11.25
N HIS A 18 3.04 2.80 -11.25
CA HIS A 18 2.27 3.10 -12.46
C HIS A 18 0.95 3.76 -12.07
N VAL A 19 0.14 4.08 -13.09
CA VAL A 19 -1.09 4.86 -12.89
C VAL A 19 -2.05 4.18 -11.93
N GLY A 20 -2.12 2.85 -11.96
CA GLY A 20 -2.97 2.13 -11.02
C GLY A 20 -2.58 2.39 -9.59
N HIS A 21 -1.29 2.51 -9.32
CA HIS A 21 -0.82 2.86 -7.98
C HIS A 21 -1.25 4.27 -7.60
N LEU A 22 -1.22 5.20 -8.55
CA LEU A 22 -1.63 6.56 -8.27
C LEU A 22 -3.10 6.63 -7.89
N ASP A 23 -3.95 5.91 -8.62
CA ASP A 23 -5.38 5.86 -8.31
C ASP A 23 -5.61 5.30 -6.91
N TYR A 24 -4.91 4.21 -6.58
CA TYR A 24 -5.00 3.58 -5.28
C TYR A 24 -4.62 4.56 -4.17
N LEU A 25 -3.49 5.24 -4.34
CA LEU A 25 -3.01 6.17 -3.33
C LEU A 25 -3.94 7.37 -3.18
N GLU A 26 -4.49 7.87 -4.27
CA GLU A 26 -5.41 8.99 -4.20
C GLU A 26 -6.68 8.63 -3.48
N HIS A 27 -7.21 7.42 -3.74
CA HIS A 27 -8.41 6.98 -3.04
C HIS A 27 -8.13 6.76 -1.56
N ALA A 28 -6.95 6.22 -1.24
CA ALA A 28 -6.59 5.98 0.15
C ALA A 28 -6.47 7.30 0.91
N LYS A 29 -5.89 8.31 0.28
CA LYS A 29 -5.74 9.61 0.94
C LYS A 29 -7.08 10.19 1.36
N LYS A 30 -8.12 9.93 0.58
CA LYS A 30 -9.45 10.46 0.89
C LYS A 30 -10.09 9.83 2.11
N LEU A 31 -9.53 8.73 2.59
CA LEU A 31 -10.09 8.05 3.77
C LEU A 31 -9.69 8.71 5.07
N GLY A 32 -8.69 9.57 5.06
CA GLY A 32 -8.24 10.22 6.28
C GLY A 32 -7.47 11.49 5.99
N ASP A 33 -6.66 11.87 6.97
CA ASP A 33 -5.92 13.13 6.90
C ASP A 33 -4.48 12.96 6.49
N LYS A 34 -3.91 11.79 6.76
CA LYS A 34 -2.48 11.55 6.53
C LYS A 34 -2.32 10.20 5.85
N LEU A 35 -1.58 10.18 4.76
CA LEU A 35 -1.33 8.95 4.03
C LEU A 35 0.10 8.50 4.26
N ILE A 36 0.24 7.27 4.76
CA ILE A 36 1.53 6.64 4.99
C ILE A 36 1.64 5.48 4.02
N VAL A 37 2.69 5.48 3.20
CA VAL A 37 2.88 4.41 2.23
C VAL A 37 3.99 3.49 2.69
N ILE A 38 3.68 2.21 2.85
CA ILE A 38 4.67 1.19 3.20
C ILE A 38 5.18 0.61 1.90
N VAL A 39 6.47 0.80 1.64
CA VAL A 39 7.11 0.28 0.44
C VAL A 39 7.77 -1.05 0.81
N ASN A 40 7.39 -2.11 0.10
CA ASN A 40 7.99 -3.41 0.34
C ASN A 40 9.47 -3.37 -0.01
N ASN A 41 10.30 -3.98 0.83
CA ASN A 41 11.74 -3.88 0.67
C ASN A 41 12.27 -4.85 -0.38
N ASN A 42 13.57 -4.74 -0.69
CA ASN A 42 14.19 -5.58 -1.72
C ASN A 42 14.07 -7.06 -1.41
N HIS A 43 14.23 -7.43 -0.15
CA HIS A 43 14.11 -8.82 0.24
C HIS A 43 12.72 -9.36 -0.10
N GLN A 44 11.69 -8.55 0.16
CA GLN A 44 10.32 -8.95 -0.15
C GLN A 44 10.11 -9.06 -1.66
N CYS A 45 10.76 -8.20 -2.44
CA CYS A 45 10.71 -8.31 -3.88
C CYS A 45 11.31 -9.63 -4.36
N VAL A 46 12.41 -10.04 -3.74
CA VAL A 46 13.03 -11.32 -4.09
C VAL A 46 12.06 -12.47 -3.82
N LEU A 47 11.36 -12.41 -2.69
CA LEU A 47 10.39 -13.45 -2.36
C LEU A 47 9.23 -13.50 -3.34
N LYS A 48 8.84 -12.35 -3.87
CA LYS A 48 7.68 -12.28 -4.76
C LYS A 48 8.02 -12.60 -6.21
N LYS A 49 9.15 -12.08 -6.71
CA LYS A 49 9.43 -12.16 -8.14
C LYS A 49 10.89 -12.37 -8.49
N GLY A 50 11.71 -12.75 -7.53
CA GLY A 50 13.09 -13.11 -7.79
C GLY A 50 14.09 -12.01 -7.62
N LYS A 51 13.75 -10.80 -8.03
CA LYS A 51 14.62 -9.65 -7.81
C LYS A 51 13.83 -8.38 -8.02
N PRO A 52 14.27 -7.27 -7.41
CA PRO A 52 13.59 -6.01 -7.65
C PRO A 52 14.00 -5.44 -9.01
N PHE A 53 13.07 -4.74 -9.65
CA PHE A 53 13.35 -3.98 -10.85
C PHE A 53 14.08 -2.70 -10.49
N MET A 54 13.66 -2.08 -9.39
CA MET A 54 14.28 -0.86 -8.88
C MET A 54 14.66 -1.06 -7.44
N ASP A 55 15.78 -0.47 -7.04
CA ASP A 55 16.24 -0.54 -5.66
C ASP A 55 15.21 0.07 -4.71
N GLU A 56 15.15 -0.46 -3.49
CA GLU A 56 14.15 0.01 -2.52
C GLU A 56 14.27 1.50 -2.21
N LEU A 57 15.48 2.03 -2.17
CA LEU A 57 15.66 3.45 -1.87
C LEU A 57 15.15 4.33 -3.00
N ASP A 58 15.31 3.89 -4.23
CA ASP A 58 14.76 4.62 -5.38
C ASP A 58 13.24 4.60 -5.34
N ARG A 59 12.67 3.45 -5.01
CA ARG A 59 11.22 3.33 -4.93
C ARG A 59 10.66 4.22 -3.83
N VAL A 60 11.32 4.25 -2.69
CA VAL A 60 10.91 5.13 -1.59
C VAL A 60 10.95 6.59 -2.05
N ARG A 61 12.01 6.97 -2.73
CA ARG A 61 12.16 8.35 -3.17
C ARG A 61 11.07 8.77 -4.14
N ILE A 62 10.74 7.89 -5.08
CA ILE A 62 9.69 8.20 -6.06
C ILE A 62 8.34 8.35 -5.36
N VAL A 63 8.02 7.41 -4.48
CA VAL A 63 6.74 7.45 -3.79
C VAL A 63 6.65 8.70 -2.90
N LYS A 64 7.76 9.03 -2.24
CA LYS A 64 7.78 10.18 -1.35
C LYS A 64 7.54 11.49 -2.09
N SER A 65 7.82 11.53 -3.37
CA SER A 65 7.66 12.76 -4.15
C SER A 65 6.23 13.02 -4.61
N LEU A 66 5.32 12.09 -4.36
CA LEU A 66 3.93 12.24 -4.79
C LEU A 66 3.16 13.16 -3.84
N ASP A 67 2.33 14.02 -4.43
CA ASP A 67 1.62 15.02 -3.64
C ASP A 67 0.74 14.45 -2.54
N MET A 68 0.07 13.32 -2.82
CA MET A 68 -0.86 12.76 -1.86
C MET A 68 -0.18 12.02 -0.72
N VAL A 69 1.11 11.78 -0.82
CA VAL A 69 1.84 10.97 0.17
C VAL A 69 2.42 11.89 1.24
N ASP A 70 2.09 11.60 2.49
CA ASP A 70 2.62 12.39 3.63
C ASP A 70 3.86 11.75 4.23
N GLU A 71 3.89 10.42 4.28
CA GLU A 71 5.04 9.69 4.81
C GLU A 71 5.28 8.42 4.04
N VAL A 72 6.52 8.00 3.98
CA VAL A 72 6.88 6.72 3.40
C VAL A 72 7.60 5.90 4.46
N PHE A 73 7.24 4.64 4.58
CA PHE A 73 7.85 3.73 5.53
C PHE A 73 8.38 2.53 4.76
N LEU A 74 9.69 2.33 4.80
CA LEU A 74 10.27 1.15 4.15
C LEU A 74 9.99 -0.05 5.03
N SER A 75 9.37 -1.08 4.45
CA SER A 75 8.95 -2.24 5.22
C SER A 75 10.11 -2.84 6.01
N VAL A 76 9.80 -3.23 7.25
CA VAL A 76 10.77 -3.90 8.12
C VAL A 76 10.49 -5.42 8.19
N ASP A 77 9.52 -5.88 7.42
CA ASP A 77 9.14 -7.28 7.41
C ASP A 77 10.10 -8.11 6.59
N SER A 78 10.21 -9.39 6.94
CA SER A 78 11.06 -10.31 6.21
C SER A 78 10.28 -11.35 5.43
N ASP A 79 8.95 -11.36 5.57
CA ASP A 79 8.08 -12.20 4.74
C ASP A 79 7.34 -11.28 3.78
N ARG A 80 6.35 -11.82 3.07
CA ARG A 80 5.65 -11.03 2.07
C ARG A 80 4.54 -10.15 2.63
N SER A 81 4.33 -10.21 3.94
CA SER A 81 3.32 -9.37 4.58
C SER A 81 3.94 -8.05 5.03
N VAL A 82 3.11 -7.16 5.57
CA VAL A 82 3.60 -5.94 6.20
C VAL A 82 3.12 -5.87 7.64
N CYS A 83 3.00 -7.03 8.27
CA CYS A 83 2.48 -7.12 9.63
C CYS A 83 3.33 -6.37 10.65
N LYS A 84 4.65 -6.56 10.58
CA LYS A 84 5.53 -5.86 11.52
C LYS A 84 5.54 -4.37 11.27
N SER A 85 5.47 -3.97 10.01
CA SER A 85 5.42 -2.55 9.66
C SER A 85 4.16 -1.92 10.22
N LEU A 86 3.03 -2.60 10.10
CA LEU A 86 1.77 -2.09 10.65
C LEU A 86 1.83 -2.01 12.18
N GLU A 87 2.50 -2.97 12.80
CA GLU A 87 2.64 -2.96 14.25
C GLU A 87 3.44 -1.75 14.69
N GLU A 88 4.42 -1.33 13.92
CA GLU A 88 5.22 -0.16 14.25
C GLU A 88 4.47 1.15 14.00
N ILE A 89 3.75 1.21 12.88
CA ILE A 89 3.06 2.44 12.48
C ILE A 89 1.77 2.64 13.24
N LYS A 90 1.02 1.57 13.44
CA LYS A 90 -0.31 1.60 14.09
C LYS A 90 -1.20 2.67 13.50
N PRO A 91 -1.49 2.58 12.20
CA PRO A 91 -2.38 3.56 11.57
C PRO A 91 -3.81 3.35 12.03
N ASP A 92 -4.66 4.32 11.78
CA ASP A 92 -6.08 4.16 12.07
C ASP A 92 -6.74 3.26 11.04
N ILE A 93 -6.30 3.36 9.79
CA ILE A 93 -6.87 2.60 8.69
C ILE A 93 -5.75 1.96 7.88
N PHE A 94 -5.96 0.71 7.47
CA PHE A 94 -5.07 0.05 6.52
C PHE A 94 -5.91 -0.25 5.27
N ALA A 95 -5.55 0.36 4.14
CA ALA A 95 -6.33 0.26 2.93
C ALA A 95 -5.66 -0.67 1.92
N ASN A 96 -6.44 -1.57 1.36
CA ASN A 96 -5.96 -2.52 0.36
C ASN A 96 -6.45 -2.17 -1.02
N GLY A 97 -5.68 -2.58 -2.01
CA GLY A 97 -6.08 -2.43 -3.40
C GLY A 97 -7.22 -3.37 -3.76
N GLY A 98 -7.69 -3.25 -4.99
CA GLY A 98 -8.94 -3.84 -5.38
C GLY A 98 -9.05 -5.33 -5.38
N ASP A 99 -7.95 -6.03 -5.57
CA ASP A 99 -8.01 -7.48 -5.66
C ASP A 99 -7.62 -8.18 -4.35
N ARG A 100 -7.57 -7.42 -3.27
CA ARG A 100 -7.28 -8.00 -1.96
C ARG A 100 -8.46 -7.81 -1.04
N PHE A 101 -8.78 -8.87 -0.30
CA PHE A 101 -9.91 -8.87 0.62
C PHE A 101 -9.42 -9.12 2.02
N GLU A 102 -10.12 -8.53 2.97
CA GLU A 102 -9.74 -8.58 4.38
C GLU A 102 -9.48 -10.00 4.87
N SER A 103 -10.38 -10.93 4.51
CA SER A 103 -10.28 -12.29 5.00
C SER A 103 -9.08 -13.05 4.44
N ASP A 104 -8.52 -12.58 3.32
CA ASP A 104 -7.44 -13.28 2.65
C ASP A 104 -6.07 -12.71 2.99
N SER A 105 -6.03 -11.67 3.79
CA SER A 105 -4.80 -10.94 4.04
C SER A 105 -4.13 -11.41 5.33
N PRO A 106 -2.82 -11.66 5.30
CA PRO A 106 -2.12 -11.98 6.55
C PRO A 106 -2.14 -10.82 7.54
N GLU A 107 -2.37 -9.61 7.04
CA GLU A 107 -2.42 -8.44 7.91
C GLU A 107 -3.70 -8.35 8.73
N SER A 108 -4.73 -9.13 8.38
CA SER A 108 -6.01 -9.02 9.09
C SER A 108 -5.89 -9.31 10.58
N GLY A 109 -5.03 -10.25 10.96
CA GLY A 109 -4.84 -10.57 12.37
C GLY A 109 -4.24 -9.41 13.15
N ILE A 110 -3.23 -8.77 12.57
CA ILE A 110 -2.59 -7.62 13.20
C ILE A 110 -3.57 -6.46 13.28
N CYS A 111 -4.34 -6.24 12.24
CA CYS A 111 -5.30 -5.14 12.24
C CYS A 111 -6.34 -5.33 13.33
N LYS A 112 -6.82 -6.55 13.52
CA LYS A 112 -7.77 -6.81 14.59
C LYS A 112 -7.13 -6.59 15.95
N LYS A 113 -5.89 -7.02 16.11
CA LYS A 113 -5.20 -6.92 17.38
C LYS A 113 -5.02 -5.46 17.80
N PHE A 114 -4.68 -4.59 16.87
CA PHE A 114 -4.41 -3.19 17.16
C PHE A 114 -5.57 -2.26 16.80
N LYS A 115 -6.72 -2.85 16.49
CA LYS A 115 -7.93 -2.07 16.19
C LYS A 115 -7.74 -1.14 14.99
N ILE A 116 -7.04 -1.64 13.99
CA ILE A 116 -6.84 -0.93 12.74
C ILE A 116 -7.98 -1.32 11.80
N LYS A 117 -8.68 -0.32 11.26
CA LYS A 117 -9.78 -0.60 10.34
C LYS A 117 -9.21 -0.96 8.98
N MET A 118 -9.65 -2.08 8.41
CA MET A 118 -9.23 -2.46 7.07
C MET A 118 -10.28 -2.02 6.07
N VAL A 119 -9.81 -1.45 4.96
CA VAL A 119 -10.67 -1.05 3.86
C VAL A 119 -10.15 -1.73 2.61
N ASP A 120 -11.00 -2.49 1.93
CA ASP A 120 -10.60 -3.25 0.75
C ASP A 120 -11.14 -2.62 -0.53
N GLY A 121 -10.54 -3.00 -1.64
CA GLY A 121 -11.10 -2.71 -2.95
C GLY A 121 -10.90 -1.31 -3.46
N LEU A 122 -9.94 -0.57 -2.94
CA LEU A 122 -9.73 0.80 -3.36
C LEU A 122 -9.23 0.89 -4.80
N GLY A 123 -9.92 1.72 -5.57
CA GLY A 123 -9.42 2.14 -6.88
C GLY A 123 -9.29 1.06 -7.91
N GLU A 124 -9.95 -0.05 -7.73
CA GLU A 124 -9.60 -1.18 -8.57
C GLU A 124 -10.65 -1.57 -9.60
N LYS A 125 -11.87 -1.65 -9.21
CA LYS A 125 -12.90 -2.18 -10.10
C LYS A 125 -12.96 -1.46 -11.41
N ILE A 126 -12.72 -0.20 -11.34
CA ILE A 126 -12.84 0.66 -12.49
C ILE A 126 -11.55 0.70 -13.27
N ARG A 127 -10.44 0.47 -12.56
CA ARG A 127 -9.14 0.70 -13.15
C ARG A 127 -8.20 -0.49 -12.99
N SER A 128 -8.72 -1.69 -13.14
CA SER A 128 -7.85 -2.85 -13.10
C SER A 128 -6.84 -2.77 -14.24
N SER A 129 -5.71 -3.40 -14.07
CA SER A 129 -4.66 -3.38 -15.08
C SER A 129 -5.17 -3.87 -16.42
N SER A 130 -5.96 -4.92 -16.40
CA SER A 130 -6.46 -5.48 -17.65
C SER A 130 -7.40 -4.53 -18.35
N SER A 131 -8.21 -3.79 -17.62
CA SER A 131 -9.10 -2.86 -18.28
C SER A 131 -8.37 -1.63 -18.79
N LEU A 132 -7.32 -1.22 -18.09
CA LEU A 132 -6.54 -0.08 -18.54
C LEU A 132 -5.77 -0.37 -19.77
N THR A 133 -5.15 -1.51 -19.80
CA THR A 133 -4.34 -1.84 -20.94
C THR A 133 -5.19 -2.21 -22.14
N GLY A 134 -6.43 -2.55 -21.87
CA GLY A 134 -7.30 -2.96 -22.94
C GLY A 134 -6.66 -4.10 -23.65
N LEU A 135 -5.67 -4.28 -23.10
CA LEU A 135 -4.78 -5.22 -23.67
C LEU A 135 -5.11 -6.52 -23.04
N LYS A 136 -5.74 -6.04 -22.40
CA LYS A 136 -6.01 -6.54 -21.81
C LYS A 136 -5.72 -7.09 -21.56
N GLU A 137 -5.69 -6.37 -21.22
CA GLU A 137 -5.46 -6.07 -21.04
C GLU A 137 -4.88 -5.59 -21.11
N ILE A 138 -4.90 -5.47 -21.03
CA ILE A 138 -4.40 -4.78 -21.08
C ILE A 138 -4.00 -4.67 -20.71
N LYS A 139 -4.18 -4.91 -20.29
CA LYS A 139 -4.07 -4.73 -20.06
C LYS A 139 -3.68 -4.78 -20.09
#